data_b99c612786028c9bb6a0b5cc3bb11583
#
_entry.id   b99c612786028c9bb6a0b5cc3bb11583
#
_cell.length_a   1.000
_cell.length_b   1.000
_cell.length_c   1.000
_cell.angle_alpha   90.00
_cell.angle_beta   90.00
_cell.angle_gamma   90.00
#
_symmetry.space_group_name_H-M   'P 1'
#
loop_
_entity.id
_entity.type
_entity.pdbx_description
1 polymer ?
#
loop_
_entity_poly.entity_id
_entity_poly.type
_entity_poly.pdbx_seq_one_letter_code
_entity_poly.pdbx_strand_id
1 'polypeptide(L)'
;DTVLAHRKYEAENKKLLLTNIYELIPAELNEQNKRFKITDIEKNLRFEKMNDSFTWLWKAGVALPVFNVTEPKIPLLLNQKSTLFKLFLSDVGMLTTLYGKALKLKIVNQEKDINKGAVYENIAAQELTAHGYNCYYYNNKKFGELDFVIEHDGEVLPIEVKSGKDYKKHSALAQVMQNENYHLNEAVVFSNSNVERNGKITYLPIYMLMFLEETEIEFADISIDRFKI
;
A
#
# COMPACT_ATOMS: atom_id res chain seq x y z
N ASP A 1 -31.10 -32.00 -8.87
CA ASP A 1 -29.65 -32.39 -8.80
C ASP A 1 -28.72 -31.42 -9.58
N THR A 2 -29.13 -30.93 -10.74
CA THR A 2 -28.31 -30.01 -11.59
C THR A 2 -28.00 -28.66 -10.93
N VAL A 3 -28.97 -28.10 -10.21
CA VAL A 3 -28.80 -26.78 -9.53
C VAL A 3 -27.83 -26.88 -8.34
N LEU A 4 -27.88 -27.96 -7.58
CA LEU A 4 -26.94 -28.21 -6.47
C LEU A 4 -25.53 -28.48 -6.96
N ALA A 5 -25.38 -29.23 -8.06
CA ALA A 5 -24.08 -29.46 -8.70
C ALA A 5 -23.48 -28.14 -9.23
N HIS A 6 -24.31 -27.28 -9.86
CA HIS A 6 -23.87 -25.98 -10.36
C HIS A 6 -23.40 -25.03 -9.24
N ARG A 7 -24.17 -24.93 -8.14
CA ARG A 7 -23.78 -24.13 -6.96
C ARG A 7 -22.48 -24.61 -6.30
N LYS A 8 -22.30 -25.95 -6.21
CA LYS A 8 -21.05 -26.52 -5.68
C LYS A 8 -19.87 -26.19 -6.57
N TYR A 9 -20.03 -26.29 -7.89
CA TYR A 9 -18.99 -25.98 -8.87
C TYR A 9 -18.62 -24.49 -8.87
N GLU A 10 -19.60 -23.59 -8.77
CA GLU A 10 -19.36 -22.14 -8.62
C GLU A 10 -18.61 -21.83 -7.31
N ALA A 11 -18.95 -22.47 -6.20
CA ALA A 11 -18.27 -22.27 -4.92
C ALA A 11 -16.82 -22.79 -4.95
N GLU A 12 -16.56 -23.91 -5.62
CA GLU A 12 -15.21 -24.46 -5.81
C GLU A 12 -14.36 -23.53 -6.71
N ASN A 13 -14.92 -23.04 -7.81
CA ASN A 13 -14.23 -22.08 -8.69
C ASN A 13 -13.90 -20.78 -7.98
N LYS A 14 -14.80 -20.26 -7.15
CA LYS A 14 -14.55 -19.05 -6.35
C LYS A 14 -13.44 -19.28 -5.34
N LYS A 15 -13.43 -20.42 -4.67
CA LYS A 15 -12.37 -20.80 -3.73
C LYS A 15 -11.01 -20.90 -4.44
N LEU A 16 -10.96 -21.52 -5.60
CA LEU A 16 -9.75 -21.63 -6.40
C LEU A 16 -9.23 -20.24 -6.81
N LEU A 17 -10.11 -19.36 -7.26
CA LEU A 17 -9.75 -17.98 -7.64
C LEU A 17 -9.18 -17.20 -6.45
N LEU A 18 -9.80 -17.32 -5.27
CA LEU A 18 -9.29 -16.69 -4.03
C LEU A 18 -7.89 -17.19 -3.69
N THR A 19 -7.67 -18.50 -3.78
CA THR A 19 -6.35 -19.11 -3.53
C THR A 19 -5.32 -18.58 -4.53
N ASN A 20 -5.65 -18.57 -5.81
CA ASN A 20 -4.75 -18.10 -6.86
C ASN A 20 -4.38 -16.60 -6.67
N ILE A 21 -5.34 -15.75 -6.31
CA ILE A 21 -5.06 -14.33 -6.00
C ILE A 21 -4.07 -14.25 -4.82
N TYR A 22 -4.35 -14.96 -3.73
CA TYR A 22 -3.53 -14.94 -2.53
C TYR A 22 -2.09 -15.43 -2.79
N GLU A 23 -1.92 -16.51 -3.53
CA GLU A 23 -0.62 -17.09 -3.85
C GLU A 23 0.19 -16.25 -4.84
N LEU A 24 -0.48 -15.42 -5.66
CA LEU A 24 0.16 -14.54 -6.62
C LEU A 24 0.72 -13.27 -5.98
N ILE A 25 0.20 -12.81 -4.85
CA ILE A 25 0.61 -11.56 -4.19
C ILE A 25 2.15 -11.44 -4.04
N PRO A 26 2.88 -12.46 -3.54
CA PRO A 26 4.33 -12.34 -3.39
C PRO A 26 5.08 -12.10 -4.71
N ALA A 27 4.62 -12.72 -5.80
CA ALA A 27 5.24 -12.55 -7.11
C ALA A 27 5.04 -11.13 -7.64
N GLU A 28 3.80 -10.63 -7.60
CA GLU A 28 3.45 -9.27 -8.03
C GLU A 28 4.20 -8.19 -7.24
N LEU A 29 4.37 -8.37 -5.93
CA LEU A 29 5.11 -7.43 -5.08
C LEU A 29 6.63 -7.43 -5.36
N ASN A 30 7.17 -8.46 -5.97
CA ASN A 30 8.59 -8.53 -6.38
C ASN A 30 8.84 -8.06 -7.81
N GLU A 31 7.81 -7.82 -8.60
CA GLU A 31 7.92 -7.24 -9.93
C GLU A 31 8.42 -5.78 -9.87
N GLN A 32 9.05 -5.31 -10.95
CA GLN A 32 9.48 -3.92 -11.08
C GLN A 32 8.29 -2.95 -11.01
N ASN A 33 7.16 -3.34 -11.62
CA ASN A 33 5.88 -2.66 -11.50
C ASN A 33 4.97 -3.52 -10.61
N LYS A 34 4.91 -3.21 -9.34
CA LYS A 34 4.17 -3.95 -8.29
C LYS A 34 2.64 -3.85 -8.42
N ARG A 35 2.15 -3.40 -9.56
CA ARG A 35 0.72 -3.35 -9.85
C ARG A 35 0.18 -4.75 -10.03
N PHE A 36 -0.85 -5.09 -9.28
CA PHE A 36 -1.50 -6.39 -9.38
C PHE A 36 -2.12 -6.60 -10.76
N LYS A 37 -1.65 -7.63 -11.47
CA LYS A 37 -2.07 -7.95 -12.84
C LYS A 37 -3.06 -9.09 -12.84
N ILE A 38 -4.29 -8.78 -13.11
CA ILE A 38 -5.38 -9.75 -13.20
C ILE A 38 -5.14 -10.80 -14.29
N THR A 39 -4.49 -10.41 -15.38
CA THR A 39 -4.16 -11.29 -16.51
C THR A 39 -3.18 -12.42 -16.14
N ASP A 40 -2.46 -12.29 -15.04
CA ASP A 40 -1.50 -13.28 -14.59
C ASP A 40 -2.19 -14.45 -13.84
N ILE A 41 -3.48 -14.26 -13.45
CA ILE A 41 -4.32 -15.33 -12.91
C ILE A 41 -4.94 -16.15 -14.05
N GLU A 42 -5.56 -15.45 -15.00
CA GLU A 42 -6.21 -16.08 -16.17
C GLU A 42 -6.29 -15.05 -17.31
N LYS A 43 -5.79 -15.42 -18.50
CA LYS A 43 -5.66 -14.49 -19.67
C LYS A 43 -6.97 -13.82 -20.09
N ASN A 44 -8.12 -14.44 -19.83
CA ASN A 44 -9.44 -13.95 -20.23
C ASN A 44 -10.30 -13.48 -19.06
N LEU A 45 -9.72 -13.40 -17.83
CA LEU A 45 -10.46 -12.98 -16.66
C LEU A 45 -10.71 -11.47 -16.71
N ARG A 46 -11.99 -11.10 -16.68
CA ARG A 46 -12.39 -9.69 -16.60
C ARG A 46 -12.34 -9.21 -15.15
N PHE A 47 -11.93 -7.95 -14.95
CA PHE A 47 -11.89 -7.30 -13.63
C PHE A 47 -13.21 -7.47 -12.85
N GLU A 48 -14.36 -7.35 -13.53
CA GLU A 48 -15.68 -7.48 -12.92
C GLU A 48 -15.90 -8.83 -12.23
N LYS A 49 -15.48 -9.95 -12.86
CA LYS A 49 -15.59 -11.29 -12.27
C LYS A 49 -14.65 -11.51 -11.08
N MET A 50 -13.51 -10.84 -11.09
CA MET A 50 -12.52 -10.95 -10.02
C MET A 50 -12.81 -9.99 -8.86
N ASN A 51 -13.52 -8.88 -9.14
CA ASN A 51 -13.79 -7.85 -8.15
C ASN A 51 -14.43 -8.40 -6.86
N ASP A 52 -15.35 -9.37 -6.98
CA ASP A 52 -15.97 -9.99 -5.82
C ASP A 52 -14.96 -10.79 -4.96
N SER A 53 -14.06 -11.53 -5.62
CA SER A 53 -13.05 -12.34 -4.91
C SER A 53 -11.99 -11.46 -4.26
N PHE A 54 -11.51 -10.45 -4.96
CA PHE A 54 -10.59 -9.45 -4.45
C PHE A 54 -11.22 -8.64 -3.30
N THR A 55 -12.47 -8.18 -3.46
CA THR A 55 -13.22 -7.47 -2.41
C THR A 55 -13.44 -8.36 -1.20
N TRP A 56 -13.62 -9.66 -1.39
CA TRP A 56 -13.75 -10.61 -0.28
C TRP A 56 -12.45 -10.71 0.53
N LEU A 57 -11.29 -10.87 -0.12
CA LEU A 57 -9.99 -10.90 0.56
C LEU A 57 -9.73 -9.62 1.36
N TRP A 58 -10.08 -8.47 0.77
CA TRP A 58 -9.97 -7.18 1.43
C TRP A 58 -10.90 -7.08 2.65
N LYS A 59 -12.20 -7.32 2.47
CA LYS A 59 -13.19 -7.26 3.55
C LYS A 59 -12.98 -8.31 4.64
N ALA A 60 -12.39 -9.45 4.28
CA ALA A 60 -11.99 -10.47 5.25
C ALA A 60 -10.71 -10.09 6.03
N GLY A 61 -10.09 -8.95 5.73
CA GLY A 61 -8.86 -8.51 6.37
C GLY A 61 -7.63 -9.36 6.03
N VAL A 62 -7.64 -10.07 4.89
CA VAL A 62 -6.52 -10.90 4.44
C VAL A 62 -5.57 -10.11 3.55
N ALA A 63 -6.10 -9.24 2.71
CA ALA A 63 -5.33 -8.44 1.77
C ALA A 63 -5.65 -6.95 1.90
N LEU A 64 -4.64 -6.11 1.65
CA LEU A 64 -4.69 -4.66 1.75
C LEU A 64 -4.49 -4.06 0.35
N PRO A 65 -5.54 -3.55 -0.30
CA PRO A 65 -5.39 -2.87 -1.57
C PRO A 65 -4.87 -1.45 -1.36
N VAL A 66 -3.86 -1.09 -2.13
CA VAL A 66 -3.32 0.26 -2.22
C VAL A 66 -3.57 0.76 -3.63
N PHE A 67 -4.52 1.68 -3.78
CA PHE A 67 -4.96 2.15 -5.09
C PHE A 67 -4.07 3.26 -5.65
N ASN A 68 -3.98 3.34 -6.98
CA ASN A 68 -3.29 4.43 -7.64
C ASN A 68 -4.09 5.73 -7.54
N VAL A 69 -3.39 6.84 -7.29
CA VAL A 69 -3.94 8.19 -7.47
C VAL A 69 -3.30 8.86 -8.69
N THR A 70 -4.09 9.60 -9.44
CA THR A 70 -3.61 10.35 -10.63
C THR A 70 -2.81 11.57 -10.25
N GLU A 71 -3.15 12.18 -9.12
CA GLU A 71 -2.47 13.34 -8.54
C GLU A 71 -2.43 13.20 -7.02
N PRO A 72 -1.31 13.54 -6.37
CA PRO A 72 -1.20 13.54 -4.91
C PRO A 72 -1.80 14.84 -4.34
N LYS A 73 -3.13 14.98 -4.40
CA LYS A 73 -3.90 16.15 -3.93
C LYS A 73 -5.09 15.71 -3.12
N ILE A 74 -5.40 16.44 -2.06
CA ILE A 74 -6.57 16.24 -1.21
C ILE A 74 -7.86 16.65 -1.97
N PRO A 75 -8.95 15.87 -1.85
CA PRO A 75 -9.04 14.54 -1.27
C PRO A 75 -8.46 13.46 -2.21
N LEU A 76 -7.58 12.62 -1.68
CA LEU A 76 -6.92 11.55 -2.48
C LEU A 76 -7.94 10.60 -3.10
N LEU A 77 -9.03 10.31 -2.39
CA LEU A 77 -10.12 9.45 -2.87
C LEU A 77 -10.68 9.90 -4.24
N LEU A 78 -10.77 11.19 -4.48
CA LEU A 78 -11.30 11.73 -5.75
C LEU A 78 -10.35 11.49 -6.93
N ASN A 79 -9.07 11.27 -6.65
CA ASN A 79 -8.04 11.02 -7.64
C ASN A 79 -7.76 9.52 -7.84
N GLN A 80 -8.49 8.63 -7.13
CA GLN A 80 -8.29 7.20 -7.14
C GLN A 80 -8.64 6.56 -8.49
N LYS A 81 -7.80 5.63 -8.93
CA LYS A 81 -8.05 4.70 -10.04
C LYS A 81 -8.38 3.32 -9.50
N SER A 82 -9.65 2.96 -9.44
CA SER A 82 -10.14 1.71 -8.85
C SER A 82 -9.62 0.43 -9.54
N THR A 83 -9.20 0.52 -10.82
CA THR A 83 -8.66 -0.61 -11.58
C THR A 83 -7.14 -0.76 -11.50
N LEU A 84 -6.46 0.17 -10.85
CA LEU A 84 -5.00 0.18 -10.71
C LEU A 84 -4.64 0.14 -9.24
N PHE A 85 -4.15 -0.99 -8.76
CA PHE A 85 -3.81 -1.18 -7.35
C PHE A 85 -2.62 -2.12 -7.19
N LYS A 86 -1.92 -1.96 -6.07
CA LYS A 86 -1.01 -2.95 -5.50
C LYS A 86 -1.80 -3.73 -4.45
N LEU A 87 -1.46 -4.99 -4.23
CA LEU A 87 -2.11 -5.83 -3.24
C LEU A 87 -1.08 -6.34 -2.24
N PHE A 88 -1.20 -5.90 -1.00
CA PHE A 88 -0.37 -6.34 0.12
C PHE A 88 -1.12 -7.34 0.98
N LEU A 89 -0.42 -8.08 1.82
CA LEU A 89 -1.03 -8.91 2.85
C LEU A 89 -1.17 -8.14 4.16
N SER A 90 -2.24 -8.39 4.90
CA SER A 90 -2.52 -7.72 6.18
C SER A 90 -1.50 -8.05 7.27
N ASP A 91 -0.71 -9.08 7.08
CA ASP A 91 0.37 -9.48 7.99
C ASP A 91 1.61 -9.90 7.19
N VAL A 92 2.74 -9.28 7.51
CA VAL A 92 4.03 -9.57 6.85
C VAL A 92 4.50 -11.01 7.12
N GLY A 93 4.06 -11.63 8.21
CA GLY A 93 4.31 -13.03 8.50
C GLY A 93 3.62 -13.95 7.50
N MET A 94 2.42 -13.58 7.01
CA MET A 94 1.75 -14.28 5.92
C MET A 94 2.58 -14.20 4.63
N LEU A 95 3.04 -13.02 4.25
CA LEU A 95 3.88 -12.81 3.07
C LEU A 95 5.17 -13.65 3.15
N THR A 96 5.88 -13.57 4.26
CA THR A 96 7.15 -14.31 4.44
C THR A 96 6.94 -15.82 4.52
N THR A 97 5.76 -16.28 4.93
CA THR A 97 5.40 -17.71 4.94
C THR A 97 5.22 -18.24 3.52
N LEU A 98 4.64 -17.44 2.62
CA LEU A 98 4.51 -17.78 1.20
C LEU A 98 5.86 -17.88 0.48
N TYR A 99 6.89 -17.20 0.94
CA TYR A 99 8.26 -17.35 0.44
C TYR A 99 8.92 -18.70 0.79
N GLY A 100 8.31 -19.46 1.70
CA GLY A 100 8.83 -20.72 2.19
C GLY A 100 9.85 -20.59 3.32
N LYS A 101 10.02 -21.69 4.07
CA LYS A 101 10.80 -21.73 5.32
C LYS A 101 12.25 -21.25 5.16
N ALA A 102 12.92 -21.63 4.09
CA ALA A 102 14.33 -21.29 3.88
C ALA A 102 14.52 -19.78 3.70
N LEU A 103 13.69 -19.12 2.86
CA LEU A 103 13.80 -17.68 2.62
C LEU A 103 13.35 -16.89 3.85
N LYS A 104 12.30 -17.36 4.56
CA LYS A 104 11.88 -16.76 5.82
C LYS A 104 13.00 -16.71 6.85
N LEU A 105 13.74 -17.79 7.04
CA LEU A 105 14.89 -17.85 7.96
C LEU A 105 15.99 -16.88 7.53
N LYS A 106 16.31 -16.79 6.27
CA LYS A 106 17.30 -15.84 5.73
C LYS A 106 16.90 -14.38 5.98
N ILE A 107 15.59 -14.04 5.83
CA ILE A 107 15.07 -12.71 6.12
C ILE A 107 15.26 -12.38 7.61
N VAL A 108 14.87 -13.29 8.50
CA VAL A 108 15.01 -13.13 9.95
C VAL A 108 16.49 -12.98 10.35
N ASN A 109 17.38 -13.75 9.73
CA ASN A 109 18.83 -13.67 9.96
C ASN A 109 19.49 -12.46 9.29
N GLN A 110 18.72 -11.58 8.64
CA GLN A 110 19.20 -10.37 7.97
C GLN A 110 20.27 -10.62 6.89
N GLU A 111 20.23 -11.77 6.21
CA GLU A 111 21.16 -12.08 5.13
C GLU A 111 21.11 -10.99 4.05
N LYS A 112 22.30 -10.66 3.48
CA LYS A 112 22.46 -9.46 2.62
C LYS A 112 21.95 -9.65 1.20
N ASP A 113 21.91 -10.88 0.72
CA ASP A 113 21.65 -11.19 -0.71
C ASP A 113 20.15 -11.39 -1.03
N ILE A 114 19.27 -10.86 -0.16
CA ILE A 114 17.82 -11.02 -0.32
C ILE A 114 17.20 -9.68 -0.66
N ASN A 115 16.34 -9.65 -1.69
CA ASN A 115 15.48 -8.51 -1.95
C ASN A 115 14.40 -8.42 -0.85
N LYS A 116 14.54 -7.45 0.03
CA LYS A 116 13.63 -7.20 1.14
C LYS A 116 12.60 -6.09 0.82
N GLY A 117 12.61 -5.54 -0.40
CA GLY A 117 11.76 -4.41 -0.78
C GLY A 117 10.28 -4.70 -0.53
N ALA A 118 9.77 -5.81 -1.07
CA ALA A 118 8.38 -6.21 -0.88
C ALA A 118 8.00 -6.43 0.59
N VAL A 119 8.92 -6.97 1.41
CA VAL A 119 8.69 -7.16 2.86
C VAL A 119 8.55 -5.82 3.57
N TYR A 120 9.44 -4.86 3.28
CA TYR A 120 9.40 -3.53 3.87
C TYR A 120 8.16 -2.74 3.47
N GLU A 121 7.78 -2.80 2.20
CA GLU A 121 6.56 -2.17 1.73
C GLU A 121 5.31 -2.83 2.32
N ASN A 122 5.32 -4.17 2.50
CA ASN A 122 4.21 -4.84 3.17
C ASN A 122 4.09 -4.44 4.65
N ILE A 123 5.22 -4.26 5.36
CA ILE A 123 5.22 -3.71 6.72
C ILE A 123 4.59 -2.32 6.71
N ALA A 124 4.98 -1.46 5.76
CA ALA A 124 4.41 -0.12 5.68
C ALA A 124 2.90 -0.14 5.40
N ALA A 125 2.43 -0.96 4.46
CA ALA A 125 1.00 -1.12 4.17
C ALA A 125 0.23 -1.61 5.40
N GLN A 126 0.78 -2.59 6.13
CA GLN A 126 0.20 -3.15 7.35
C GLN A 126 0.07 -2.08 8.44
N GLU A 127 1.17 -1.39 8.80
CA GLU A 127 1.18 -0.40 9.88
C GLU A 127 0.29 0.81 9.55
N LEU A 128 0.42 1.38 8.35
CA LEU A 128 -0.42 2.51 7.93
C LEU A 128 -1.91 2.15 7.98
N THR A 129 -2.28 0.96 7.53
CA THR A 129 -3.68 0.51 7.58
C THR A 129 -4.13 0.26 9.02
N ALA A 130 -3.27 -0.30 9.87
CA ALA A 130 -3.57 -0.53 11.29
C ALA A 130 -3.82 0.79 12.05
N HIS A 131 -3.15 1.88 11.65
CA HIS A 131 -3.35 3.23 12.17
C HIS A 131 -4.53 3.98 11.53
N GLY A 132 -5.31 3.30 10.68
CA GLY A 132 -6.54 3.86 10.10
C GLY A 132 -6.34 4.66 8.82
N TYR A 133 -5.14 4.75 8.28
CA TYR A 133 -4.90 5.46 7.02
C TYR A 133 -5.48 4.73 5.82
N ASN A 134 -6.09 5.47 4.92
CA ASN A 134 -6.37 5.02 3.56
C ASN A 134 -5.10 5.16 2.74
N CYS A 135 -4.52 4.01 2.35
CA CYS A 135 -3.27 3.97 1.61
C CYS A 135 -3.49 4.07 0.11
N TYR A 136 -2.75 4.97 -0.53
CA TYR A 136 -2.67 5.09 -1.97
C TYR A 136 -1.21 5.01 -2.42
N TYR A 137 -0.97 4.80 -3.71
CA TYR A 137 0.33 5.02 -4.34
C TYR A 137 0.19 5.98 -5.51
N TYR A 138 1.26 6.65 -5.88
CA TYR A 138 1.28 7.52 -7.03
C TYR A 138 2.22 6.95 -8.09
N ASN A 139 1.77 6.87 -9.35
CA ASN A 139 2.62 6.46 -10.46
C ASN A 139 2.31 7.30 -11.68
N ASN A 140 3.33 8.00 -12.19
CA ASN A 140 3.23 8.87 -13.34
C ASN A 140 4.46 8.70 -14.25
N LYS A 141 4.25 8.64 -15.57
CA LYS A 141 5.34 8.46 -16.55
C LYS A 141 6.42 9.54 -16.47
N LYS A 142 6.06 10.78 -16.05
CA LYS A 142 6.98 11.91 -15.97
C LYS A 142 7.80 11.92 -14.69
N PHE A 143 7.16 11.60 -13.57
CA PHE A 143 7.76 11.75 -12.24
C PHE A 143 8.22 10.43 -11.63
N GLY A 144 7.71 9.30 -12.12
CA GLY A 144 7.96 7.97 -11.54
C GLY A 144 6.92 7.57 -10.51
N GLU A 145 7.30 6.66 -9.61
CA GLU A 145 6.41 6.05 -8.62
C GLU A 145 6.81 6.48 -7.19
N LEU A 146 5.79 6.74 -6.37
CA LEU A 146 5.90 6.85 -4.91
C LEU A 146 5.25 5.62 -4.30
N ASP A 147 5.90 5.01 -3.32
CA ASP A 147 5.44 3.76 -2.72
C ASP A 147 4.09 3.92 -2.04
N PHE A 148 3.92 4.98 -1.23
CA PHE A 148 2.66 5.33 -0.59
C PHE A 148 2.40 6.84 -0.63
N VAL A 149 1.12 7.18 -0.62
CA VAL A 149 0.61 8.53 -0.44
C VAL A 149 -0.59 8.43 0.49
N ILE A 150 -0.60 9.18 1.57
CA ILE A 150 -1.70 9.21 2.55
C ILE A 150 -2.15 10.65 2.80
N GLU A 151 -3.33 10.82 3.37
CA GLU A 151 -3.74 12.06 4.00
C GLU A 151 -3.33 12.00 5.48
N HIS A 152 -2.59 13.00 5.95
CA HIS A 152 -2.08 13.08 7.31
C HIS A 152 -2.19 14.52 7.79
N ASP A 153 -2.86 14.75 8.91
CA ASP A 153 -3.11 16.08 9.50
C ASP A 153 -3.69 17.10 8.50
N GLY A 154 -4.57 16.62 7.60
CA GLY A 154 -5.20 17.46 6.59
C GLY A 154 -4.33 17.81 5.39
N GLU A 155 -3.15 17.22 5.25
CA GLU A 155 -2.23 17.40 4.13
C GLU A 155 -1.90 16.08 3.44
N VAL A 156 -1.33 16.14 2.24
CA VAL A 156 -0.81 14.95 1.56
C VAL A 156 0.59 14.66 2.07
N LEU A 157 0.80 13.45 2.58
CA LEU A 157 2.10 12.94 2.99
C LEU A 157 2.58 11.83 2.04
N PRO A 158 3.56 12.12 1.15
CA PRO A 158 4.26 11.10 0.38
C PRO A 158 5.20 10.29 1.28
N ILE A 159 5.18 8.98 1.09
CA ILE A 159 6.02 8.04 1.84
C ILE A 159 6.78 7.15 0.85
N GLU A 160 8.07 7.04 1.05
CA GLU A 160 8.96 6.14 0.32
C GLU A 160 9.55 5.10 1.30
N VAL A 161 9.69 3.86 0.85
CA VAL A 161 10.18 2.76 1.68
C VAL A 161 11.43 2.15 1.06
N LYS A 162 12.53 2.11 1.81
CA LYS A 162 13.84 1.65 1.35
C LYS A 162 14.41 0.56 2.26
N SER A 163 14.59 -0.64 1.72
CA SER A 163 15.21 -1.77 2.44
C SER A 163 16.73 -1.83 2.34
N GLY A 164 17.32 -1.04 1.42
CA GLY A 164 18.75 -1.05 1.11
C GLY A 164 19.53 0.12 1.70
N LYS A 165 20.85 0.15 1.42
CA LYS A 165 21.75 1.23 1.87
C LYS A 165 21.56 2.54 1.11
N ASP A 166 21.04 2.48 -0.11
CA ASP A 166 20.86 3.63 -1.00
C ASP A 166 19.53 4.38 -0.73
N TYR A 167 19.12 4.49 0.52
CA TYR A 167 17.84 5.06 0.92
C TYR A 167 17.67 6.55 0.55
N LYS A 168 18.77 7.26 0.30
CA LYS A 168 18.75 8.66 -0.18
C LYS A 168 18.50 8.78 -1.70
N LYS A 169 18.47 7.66 -2.44
CA LYS A 169 18.16 7.64 -3.87
C LYS A 169 16.65 7.45 -4.08
N HIS A 170 15.94 8.55 -4.23
CA HIS A 170 14.49 8.61 -4.44
C HIS A 170 14.13 9.73 -5.43
N SER A 171 14.56 9.56 -6.69
CA SER A 171 14.38 10.58 -7.74
C SER A 171 12.93 10.96 -7.99
N ALA A 172 12.01 10.00 -7.94
CA ALA A 172 10.58 10.25 -8.09
C ALA A 172 10.06 11.16 -6.99
N LEU A 173 10.38 10.85 -5.72
CA LEU A 173 9.99 11.68 -4.57
C LEU A 173 10.53 13.10 -4.70
N ALA A 174 11.82 13.25 -5.05
CA ALA A 174 12.43 14.57 -5.20
C ALA A 174 11.74 15.41 -6.29
N GLN A 175 11.40 14.80 -7.44
CA GLN A 175 10.70 15.48 -8.52
C GLN A 175 9.26 15.85 -8.16
N VAL A 176 8.55 14.97 -7.47
CA VAL A 176 7.17 15.20 -7.03
C VAL A 176 7.13 16.34 -5.99
N MET A 177 8.07 16.34 -5.03
CA MET A 177 8.19 17.39 -4.01
C MET A 177 8.54 18.79 -4.59
N GLN A 178 9.19 18.82 -5.73
CA GLN A 178 9.51 20.08 -6.46
C GLN A 178 8.33 20.59 -7.29
N ASN A 179 7.30 19.81 -7.51
CA ASN A 179 6.16 20.23 -8.30
C ASN A 179 5.22 21.13 -7.49
N GLU A 180 5.30 22.43 -7.73
CA GLU A 180 4.51 23.44 -7.02
C GLU A 180 2.99 23.20 -7.11
N ASN A 181 2.50 22.56 -8.17
CA ASN A 181 1.08 22.26 -8.33
C ASN A 181 0.53 21.25 -7.30
N TYR A 182 1.39 20.51 -6.60
CA TYR A 182 0.98 19.52 -5.61
C TYR A 182 0.97 20.06 -4.18
N HIS A 183 1.60 21.23 -3.94
CA HIS A 183 1.65 21.90 -2.62
C HIS A 183 2.10 20.98 -1.47
N LEU A 184 3.09 20.12 -1.74
CA LEU A 184 3.60 19.18 -0.76
C LEU A 184 4.57 19.89 0.20
N ASN A 185 4.28 19.81 1.50
CA ASN A 185 5.05 20.48 2.54
C ASN A 185 6.15 19.59 3.13
N GLU A 186 5.87 18.29 3.22
CA GLU A 186 6.83 17.32 3.74
C GLU A 186 6.67 15.95 3.06
N ALA A 187 7.66 15.10 3.26
CA ALA A 187 7.66 13.71 2.85
C ALA A 187 8.50 12.88 3.82
N VAL A 188 8.22 11.59 3.92
CA VAL A 188 8.95 10.67 4.78
C VAL A 188 9.56 9.53 3.97
N VAL A 189 10.81 9.19 4.30
CA VAL A 189 11.51 8.02 3.78
C VAL A 189 11.77 7.06 4.94
N PHE A 190 11.08 5.93 4.95
CA PHE A 190 11.33 4.87 5.92
C PHE A 190 12.42 3.91 5.44
N SER A 191 13.39 3.64 6.29
CA SER A 191 14.53 2.80 5.91
C SER A 191 15.22 2.18 7.14
N ASN A 192 16.37 1.56 6.94
CA ASN A 192 17.25 1.10 8.02
C ASN A 192 18.24 2.20 8.48
N SER A 193 17.92 3.48 8.26
CA SER A 193 18.76 4.60 8.69
C SER A 193 18.36 5.10 10.09
N ASN A 194 19.18 6.00 10.63
CA ASN A 194 18.78 6.82 11.77
C ASN A 194 17.87 7.98 11.32
N VAL A 195 17.30 8.68 12.32
CA VAL A 195 16.52 9.89 12.09
C VAL A 195 17.42 10.98 11.49
N GLU A 196 17.01 11.49 10.33
CA GLU A 196 17.69 12.60 9.65
C GLU A 196 16.64 13.46 8.95
N ARG A 197 16.85 14.77 8.85
CA ARG A 197 16.01 15.69 8.07
C ARG A 197 16.84 16.41 7.04
N ASN A 198 16.35 16.43 5.80
CA ASN A 198 16.95 17.19 4.70
C ASN A 198 15.86 17.98 3.98
N GLY A 199 15.78 19.27 4.27
CA GLY A 199 14.73 20.15 3.75
C GLY A 199 13.34 19.68 4.16
N LYS A 200 12.50 19.36 3.16
CA LYS A 200 11.14 18.84 3.34
C LYS A 200 11.07 17.33 3.53
N ILE A 201 12.19 16.60 3.47
CA ILE A 201 12.22 15.14 3.56
C ILE A 201 12.80 14.73 4.91
N THR A 202 12.03 13.94 5.64
CA THR A 202 12.45 13.32 6.90
C THR A 202 12.73 11.83 6.66
N TYR A 203 13.92 11.37 7.07
CA TYR A 203 14.31 9.96 7.04
C TYR A 203 14.10 9.37 8.40
N LEU A 204 13.40 8.25 8.48
CA LEU A 204 13.06 7.56 9.71
C LEU A 204 13.41 6.08 9.64
N PRO A 205 13.83 5.47 10.75
CA PRO A 205 13.89 4.01 10.86
C PRO A 205 12.53 3.38 10.56
N ILE A 206 12.51 2.23 9.89
CA ILE A 206 11.26 1.56 9.48
C ILE A 206 10.32 1.29 10.66
N TYR A 207 10.85 0.98 11.85
CA TYR A 207 10.03 0.74 13.04
C TYR A 207 9.28 1.98 13.54
N MET A 208 9.67 3.17 13.12
CA MET A 208 8.97 4.40 13.50
C MET A 208 7.62 4.57 12.79
N LEU A 209 7.30 3.73 11.80
CA LEU A 209 5.94 3.64 11.26
C LEU A 209 4.90 3.38 12.36
N MET A 210 5.25 2.61 13.40
CA MET A 210 4.36 2.33 14.53
C MET A 210 3.97 3.55 15.38
N PHE A 211 4.61 4.70 15.15
CA PHE A 211 4.33 5.97 15.86
C PHE A 211 3.74 7.03 14.93
N LEU A 212 3.44 6.69 13.69
CA LEU A 212 2.79 7.62 12.76
C LEU A 212 1.28 7.63 13.04
N GLU A 213 0.83 8.62 13.78
CA GLU A 213 -0.57 8.81 14.18
C GLU A 213 -1.02 10.22 13.76
N GLU A 214 -2.30 10.38 13.43
CA GLU A 214 -2.87 11.71 13.22
C GLU A 214 -2.91 12.50 14.55
N THR A 215 -2.66 13.79 14.46
CA THR A 215 -2.81 14.68 15.62
C THR A 215 -4.30 14.73 16.00
N GLU A 216 -4.61 14.45 17.27
CA GLU A 216 -5.97 14.60 17.77
C GLU A 216 -6.44 16.05 17.60
N ILE A 217 -7.44 16.26 16.75
CA ILE A 217 -8.08 17.57 16.60
C ILE A 217 -9.07 17.72 17.75
N GLU A 218 -8.74 18.50 18.78
CA GLU A 218 -9.72 18.98 19.73
C GLU A 218 -10.71 19.88 18.97
N PHE A 219 -11.89 19.35 18.69
CA PHE A 219 -13.00 20.20 18.23
C PHE A 219 -13.32 21.17 19.35
N ALA A 220 -12.93 22.43 19.20
CA ALA A 220 -13.43 23.48 20.07
C ALA A 220 -14.97 23.39 20.06
N ASP A 221 -15.58 23.34 21.21
CA ASP A 221 -17.04 23.33 21.38
C ASP A 221 -17.65 24.44 20.52
N ILE A 222 -18.17 24.07 19.36
CA ILE A 222 -18.95 25.01 18.53
C ILE A 222 -20.28 25.13 19.26
N SER A 223 -20.35 26.07 20.21
CA SER A 223 -21.62 26.42 20.86
C SER A 223 -22.57 26.90 19.77
N ILE A 224 -23.67 26.18 19.60
CA ILE A 224 -24.74 26.43 18.61
C ILE A 224 -25.40 27.81 18.89
N ASP A 225 -25.09 28.48 20.00
CA ASP A 225 -25.60 29.80 20.39
C ASP A 225 -25.22 30.97 19.43
N ARG A 226 -24.35 30.72 18.43
CA ARG A 226 -24.02 31.73 17.40
C ARG A 226 -25.04 31.86 16.27
N PHE A 227 -25.97 30.93 16.14
CA PHE A 227 -27.08 31.04 15.20
C PHE A 227 -28.34 31.55 15.90
N LYS A 228 -28.35 32.82 16.27
CA LYS A 228 -29.60 33.51 16.58
C LYS A 228 -30.33 33.75 15.26
N ILE A 229 -31.35 32.93 14.98
CA ILE A 229 -32.39 33.21 14.00
C ILE A 229 -33.43 34.07 14.70
#